data_5eff0958fb8d5bf7708b6b0762facd8f
#
_entry.id   5eff0958fb8d5bf7708b6b0762facd8f
#
_cell.length_a   1.000
_cell.length_b   1.000
_cell.length_c   1.000
_cell.angle_alpha   90.00
_cell.angle_beta   90.00
_cell.angle_gamma   90.00
#
_symmetry.space_group_name_H-M   'P 1'
#
loop_
_entity.id
_entity.type
_entity.pdbx_description
1 polymer ?
#
loop_
_entity_poly.entity_id
_entity_poly.type
_entity_poly.pdbx_seq_one_letter_code
_entity_poly.pdbx_strand_id
1 'polypeptide(L)'
;MIEFTDDDFVSARRGLLGDESASSASEENVLAGTVLRGENEELTLRPTDLTTFIGQERVREQLDLVLSGARSRGVVPDHILFSGPPGLGKTSLAMIIAKEMGTTLRSTSGPALERPGDLASILSNLQEGDILFIDEIHRISRQAEEILYQAMEDFRIDVMVGKGPGATSIPLSLAPFTLVGATTRAGLLTSPLRDRFGYTGYVDFYEVEELEEIIDRSAKILDIDIAPSGAAEIASRSRGTPRIANRLLRRVRDYADVRSKGRIDRKVARAALSVYDVDDLGLDRLDKAVLETIIRMYNGGPVGLSTIAVAVGEEPVSYTHLRAHE
;
A
#
# COMPACT_ATOMS: atom_id res chain seq x y z
N MET A 1 -16.64 -63.56 24.53
CA MET A 1 -15.76 -62.96 23.52
C MET A 1 -16.68 -62.13 22.68
N ILE A 2 -16.78 -60.84 22.95
CA ILE A 2 -17.64 -59.88 22.26
C ILE A 2 -16.73 -59.13 21.29
N GLU A 3 -16.88 -59.32 20.01
CA GLU A 3 -16.19 -58.58 18.95
C GLU A 3 -16.86 -57.20 18.80
N PHE A 4 -16.09 -56.16 19.01
CA PHE A 4 -16.46 -54.80 18.67
C PHE A 4 -16.05 -54.53 17.22
N THR A 5 -16.98 -54.10 16.41
CA THR A 5 -16.76 -53.74 15.00
C THR A 5 -16.34 -52.27 14.87
N ASP A 6 -15.58 -51.95 13.82
CA ASP A 6 -15.05 -50.61 13.54
C ASP A 6 -16.12 -49.48 13.51
N ASP A 7 -17.40 -49.80 13.31
CA ASP A 7 -18.51 -48.86 13.34
C ASP A 7 -18.85 -48.33 14.73
N ASP A 8 -18.56 -49.09 15.79
CA ASP A 8 -18.80 -48.62 17.16
C ASP A 8 -17.78 -47.55 17.63
N PHE A 9 -16.59 -47.54 17.04
CA PHE A 9 -15.58 -46.51 17.32
C PHE A 9 -15.86 -45.17 16.62
N VAL A 10 -16.52 -45.17 15.45
CA VAL A 10 -16.89 -43.98 14.68
C VAL A 10 -18.06 -43.23 15.34
N SER A 11 -18.98 -43.98 15.95
CA SER A 11 -20.17 -43.41 16.63
C SER A 11 -19.80 -42.75 17.97
N ALA A 12 -18.84 -43.32 18.74
CA ALA A 12 -18.41 -42.73 20.00
C ALA A 12 -17.55 -41.44 19.83
N ARG A 13 -16.92 -41.25 18.67
CA ARG A 13 -16.13 -40.06 18.36
C ARG A 13 -16.99 -38.87 17.92
N ARG A 14 -18.23 -39.08 17.47
CA ARG A 14 -19.18 -38.04 17.09
C ARG A 14 -19.93 -37.41 18.27
N GLY A 15 -19.95 -38.04 19.42
CA GLY A 15 -20.64 -37.55 20.60
C GLY A 15 -19.80 -36.71 21.58
N LEU A 16 -18.47 -36.60 21.35
CA LEU A 16 -17.54 -35.91 22.27
C LEU A 16 -16.94 -34.62 21.68
N LEU A 17 -17.31 -34.25 20.44
CA LEU A 17 -16.98 -32.98 19.83
C LEU A 17 -18.28 -32.15 19.68
N GLY A 18 -18.82 -31.74 20.82
CA GLY A 18 -19.92 -30.80 20.90
C GLY A 18 -19.43 -29.40 20.52
N ASP A 19 -20.06 -28.87 19.47
CA ASP A 19 -20.49 -27.46 19.29
C ASP A 19 -19.53 -26.27 19.54
N GLU A 20 -18.20 -26.42 19.49
CA GLU A 20 -17.29 -25.28 19.49
C GLU A 20 -16.85 -24.81 18.10
N SER A 21 -17.12 -25.59 17.02
CA SER A 21 -16.68 -25.24 15.66
C SER A 21 -17.64 -24.32 14.89
N ALA A 22 -18.86 -24.14 15.37
CA ALA A 22 -19.86 -23.28 14.70
C ALA A 22 -19.69 -21.79 15.05
N SER A 23 -19.14 -21.46 16.24
CA SER A 23 -18.96 -20.06 16.66
C SER A 23 -17.68 -19.44 16.07
N SER A 24 -16.58 -20.20 16.01
CA SER A 24 -15.33 -19.72 15.44
C SER A 24 -15.40 -19.52 13.92
N ALA A 25 -16.09 -20.41 13.21
CA ALA A 25 -16.30 -20.27 11.76
C ALA A 25 -17.21 -19.08 11.39
N SER A 26 -18.15 -18.69 12.27
CA SER A 26 -18.99 -17.52 12.05
C SER A 26 -18.24 -16.21 12.33
N GLU A 27 -17.37 -16.17 13.33
CA GLU A 27 -16.55 -15.01 13.66
C GLU A 27 -15.44 -14.78 12.63
N GLU A 28 -14.75 -15.84 12.17
CA GLU A 28 -13.78 -15.73 11.07
C GLU A 28 -14.41 -15.29 9.75
N ASN A 29 -15.61 -15.77 9.41
CA ASN A 29 -16.33 -15.33 8.21
C ASN A 29 -16.84 -13.88 8.31
N VAL A 30 -17.23 -13.42 9.50
CA VAL A 30 -17.64 -12.03 9.73
C VAL A 30 -16.42 -11.10 9.67
N LEU A 31 -15.28 -11.48 10.26
CA LEU A 31 -14.03 -10.73 10.16
C LEU A 31 -13.49 -10.69 8.73
N ALA A 32 -13.48 -11.81 8.01
CA ALA A 32 -13.09 -11.86 6.60
C ALA A 32 -14.01 -11.02 5.72
N GLY A 33 -15.33 -11.05 5.95
CA GLY A 33 -16.29 -10.22 5.22
C GLY A 33 -16.13 -8.72 5.52
N THR A 34 -15.72 -8.35 6.72
CA THR A 34 -15.48 -6.96 7.11
C THR A 34 -14.16 -6.43 6.53
N VAL A 35 -13.10 -7.25 6.51
CA VAL A 35 -11.83 -6.91 5.88
C VAL A 35 -12.02 -6.73 4.37
N LEU A 36 -12.71 -7.65 3.70
CA LEU A 36 -13.01 -7.56 2.26
C LEU A 36 -13.86 -6.34 1.89
N ARG A 37 -14.81 -5.91 2.76
CA ARG A 37 -15.60 -4.68 2.54
C ARG A 37 -14.73 -3.44 2.66
N GLY A 38 -13.86 -3.37 3.66
CA GLY A 38 -12.95 -2.23 3.87
C GLY A 38 -11.92 -2.09 2.74
N GLU A 39 -11.39 -3.19 2.23
CA GLU A 39 -10.48 -3.21 1.08
C GLU A 39 -11.18 -2.79 -0.22
N ASN A 40 -12.41 -3.26 -0.45
CA ASN A 40 -13.21 -2.84 -1.59
C ASN A 40 -13.56 -1.35 -1.56
N GLU A 41 -13.92 -0.80 -0.40
CA GLU A 41 -14.14 0.64 -0.24
C GLU A 41 -12.87 1.45 -0.52
N GLU A 42 -11.70 1.00 -0.06
CA GLU A 42 -10.43 1.69 -0.33
C GLU A 42 -10.08 1.68 -1.83
N LEU A 43 -10.37 0.59 -2.53
CA LEU A 43 -10.17 0.50 -3.98
C LEU A 43 -11.09 1.46 -4.75
N THR A 44 -12.35 1.60 -4.34
CA THR A 44 -13.30 2.52 -5.00
C THR A 44 -12.95 4.00 -4.81
N LEU A 45 -12.24 4.36 -3.74
CA LEU A 45 -11.79 5.73 -3.47
C LEU A 45 -10.56 6.13 -4.30
N ARG A 46 -9.88 5.18 -4.96
CA ARG A 46 -8.69 5.51 -5.76
C ARG A 46 -9.07 6.27 -7.03
N PRO A 47 -8.29 7.31 -7.40
CA PRO A 47 -8.47 7.98 -8.68
C PRO A 47 -8.19 7.01 -9.83
N THR A 48 -8.93 7.19 -10.92
CA THR A 48 -8.89 6.28 -12.07
C THR A 48 -8.07 6.81 -13.24
N ASP A 49 -7.72 8.09 -13.25
CA ASP A 49 -6.97 8.77 -14.32
C ASP A 49 -6.21 9.97 -13.74
N LEU A 50 -5.29 10.53 -14.53
CA LEU A 50 -4.46 11.68 -14.12
C LEU A 50 -5.28 12.94 -13.84
N THR A 51 -6.44 13.11 -14.47
CA THR A 51 -7.28 14.29 -14.28
C THR A 51 -8.03 14.26 -12.95
N THR A 52 -8.36 13.09 -12.47
CA THR A 52 -9.03 12.87 -11.17
C THR A 52 -8.04 12.67 -10.00
N PHE A 53 -6.75 12.62 -10.31
CA PHE A 53 -5.69 12.53 -9.30
C PHE A 53 -5.39 13.93 -8.76
N ILE A 54 -5.83 14.22 -7.54
CA ILE A 54 -5.67 15.52 -6.87
C ILE A 54 -4.22 15.66 -6.38
N GLY A 55 -3.69 16.90 -6.46
CA GLY A 55 -2.34 17.22 -6.01
C GLY A 55 -1.21 16.68 -6.89
N GLN A 56 0.02 16.74 -6.39
CA GLN A 56 1.24 16.25 -7.06
C GLN A 56 1.40 16.81 -8.50
N GLU A 57 1.09 18.07 -8.74
CA GLU A 57 1.01 18.67 -10.08
C GLU A 57 2.24 18.38 -10.94
N ARG A 58 3.43 18.56 -10.38
CA ARG A 58 4.69 18.30 -11.08
C ARG A 58 4.83 16.85 -11.53
N VAL A 59 4.47 15.90 -10.67
CA VAL A 59 4.53 14.45 -10.98
C VAL A 59 3.52 14.12 -12.07
N ARG A 60 2.31 14.67 -11.97
CA ARG A 60 1.23 14.49 -12.96
C ARG A 60 1.63 15.01 -14.34
N GLU A 61 2.14 16.23 -14.41
CA GLU A 61 2.60 16.85 -15.66
C GLU A 61 3.72 16.04 -16.31
N GLN A 62 4.76 15.68 -15.54
CA GLN A 62 5.87 14.89 -16.04
C GLN A 62 5.42 13.49 -16.50
N LEU A 63 4.53 12.85 -15.73
CA LEU A 63 4.00 11.54 -16.08
C LEU A 63 3.15 11.60 -17.36
N ASP A 64 2.30 12.61 -17.51
CA ASP A 64 1.53 12.81 -18.74
C ASP A 64 2.44 12.96 -19.96
N LEU A 65 3.53 13.73 -19.87
CA LEU A 65 4.52 13.85 -20.95
C LEU A 65 5.17 12.52 -21.31
N VAL A 66 5.57 11.72 -20.30
CA VAL A 66 6.18 10.39 -20.51
C VAL A 66 5.20 9.45 -21.22
N LEU A 67 3.96 9.36 -20.72
CA LEU A 67 2.94 8.47 -21.29
C LEU A 67 2.46 8.91 -22.67
N SER A 68 2.21 10.21 -22.85
CA SER A 68 1.80 10.78 -24.13
C SER A 68 2.90 10.65 -25.20
N GLY A 69 4.17 10.83 -24.81
CA GLY A 69 5.32 10.58 -25.66
C GLY A 69 5.45 9.13 -26.10
N ALA A 70 5.28 8.17 -25.20
CA ALA A 70 5.29 6.74 -25.49
C ALA A 70 4.14 6.37 -26.45
N ARG A 71 2.91 6.82 -26.16
CA ARG A 71 1.73 6.61 -27.02
C ARG A 71 1.94 7.16 -28.44
N SER A 72 2.49 8.36 -28.58
CA SER A 72 2.72 8.98 -29.90
C SER A 72 3.74 8.22 -30.75
N ARG A 73 4.70 7.57 -30.13
CA ARG A 73 5.72 6.73 -30.80
C ARG A 73 5.30 5.28 -30.99
N GLY A 74 4.20 4.84 -30.36
CA GLY A 74 3.75 3.45 -30.40
C GLY A 74 4.71 2.48 -29.69
N VAL A 75 5.35 2.94 -28.59
CA VAL A 75 6.31 2.14 -27.81
C VAL A 75 5.85 2.04 -26.35
N VAL A 76 6.37 1.06 -25.62
CA VAL A 76 6.17 0.98 -24.16
C VAL A 76 6.86 2.17 -23.47
N PRO A 77 6.26 2.75 -22.42
CA PRO A 77 6.92 3.79 -21.63
C PRO A 77 8.22 3.28 -20.99
N ASP A 78 9.15 4.19 -20.75
CA ASP A 78 10.32 3.91 -19.94
C ASP A 78 9.92 3.39 -18.54
N HIS A 79 10.82 2.67 -17.86
CA HIS A 79 10.60 2.23 -16.50
C HIS A 79 10.48 3.43 -15.55
N ILE A 80 9.56 3.36 -14.60
CA ILE A 80 9.15 4.46 -13.71
C ILE A 80 9.40 4.08 -12.26
N LEU A 81 10.03 4.98 -11.50
CA LEU A 81 10.19 4.85 -10.05
C LEU A 81 9.40 5.93 -9.32
N PHE A 82 8.52 5.55 -8.40
CA PHE A 82 7.90 6.47 -7.46
C PHE A 82 8.55 6.36 -6.09
N SER A 83 9.00 7.49 -5.56
CA SER A 83 9.61 7.61 -4.25
C SER A 83 8.84 8.59 -3.38
N GLY A 84 8.75 8.33 -2.09
CA GLY A 84 8.12 9.21 -1.11
C GLY A 84 7.45 8.46 0.04
N PRO A 85 6.97 9.18 1.06
CA PRO A 85 6.30 8.61 2.23
C PRO A 85 5.14 7.67 1.89
N PRO A 86 4.75 6.76 2.79
CA PRO A 86 3.64 5.85 2.55
C PRO A 86 2.30 6.58 2.52
N GLY A 87 1.32 6.03 1.77
CA GLY A 87 -0.05 6.55 1.75
C GLY A 87 -0.30 7.75 0.84
N LEU A 88 0.68 8.17 0.02
CA LEU A 88 0.61 9.35 -0.86
C LEU A 88 0.15 9.05 -2.30
N GLY A 89 -0.26 7.82 -2.62
CA GLY A 89 -0.85 7.49 -3.92
C GLY A 89 0.07 6.80 -4.93
N LYS A 90 1.28 6.33 -4.56
CA LYS A 90 2.20 5.63 -5.49
C LYS A 90 1.54 4.45 -6.21
N THR A 91 0.81 3.61 -5.49
CA THR A 91 0.06 2.49 -6.08
C THR A 91 -1.07 2.97 -6.99
N SER A 92 -1.74 4.08 -6.65
CA SER A 92 -2.77 4.68 -7.50
C SER A 92 -2.20 5.20 -8.81
N LEU A 93 -1.01 5.82 -8.78
CA LEU A 93 -0.31 6.24 -9.99
C LEU A 93 0.02 5.05 -10.90
N ALA A 94 0.48 3.91 -10.35
CA ALA A 94 0.73 2.71 -11.14
C ALA A 94 -0.56 2.18 -11.82
N MET A 95 -1.69 2.21 -11.13
CA MET A 95 -2.99 1.83 -11.69
C MET A 95 -3.43 2.79 -12.81
N ILE A 96 -3.22 4.09 -12.63
CA ILE A 96 -3.51 5.12 -13.62
C ILE A 96 -2.66 4.91 -14.87
N ILE A 97 -1.35 4.64 -14.73
CA ILE A 97 -0.47 4.36 -15.86
C ILE A 97 -1.01 3.20 -16.70
N ALA A 98 -1.37 2.09 -16.07
CA ALA A 98 -1.91 0.93 -16.78
C ALA A 98 -3.21 1.27 -17.52
N LYS A 99 -4.10 2.04 -16.89
CA LYS A 99 -5.36 2.48 -17.51
C LYS A 99 -5.11 3.44 -18.68
N GLU A 100 -4.22 4.42 -18.52
CA GLU A 100 -3.86 5.39 -19.56
C GLU A 100 -3.21 4.74 -20.77
N MET A 101 -2.41 3.68 -20.53
CA MET A 101 -1.78 2.91 -21.60
C MET A 101 -2.71 1.83 -22.20
N GLY A 102 -3.86 1.56 -21.57
CA GLY A 102 -4.81 0.53 -22.01
C GLY A 102 -4.27 -0.89 -21.84
N THR A 103 -3.41 -1.13 -20.85
CA THR A 103 -2.70 -2.39 -20.65
C THR A 103 -3.00 -2.99 -19.27
N THR A 104 -2.54 -4.22 -19.04
CA THR A 104 -2.77 -4.94 -17.78
C THR A 104 -1.75 -4.52 -16.72
N LEU A 105 -2.20 -4.30 -15.49
CA LEU A 105 -1.37 -4.12 -14.31
C LEU A 105 -1.14 -5.48 -13.62
N ARG A 106 0.12 -5.90 -13.53
CA ARG A 106 0.56 -7.00 -12.68
C ARG A 106 1.19 -6.42 -11.43
N SER A 107 0.66 -6.71 -10.27
CA SER A 107 1.11 -6.12 -9.02
C SER A 107 1.75 -7.16 -8.11
N THR A 108 2.91 -6.83 -7.55
CA THR A 108 3.61 -7.61 -6.52
C THR A 108 4.31 -6.68 -5.54
N SER A 109 5.04 -7.22 -4.58
CA SER A 109 5.81 -6.45 -3.61
C SER A 109 7.23 -6.98 -3.49
N GLY A 110 8.19 -6.12 -3.11
CA GLY A 110 9.57 -6.52 -2.88
C GLY A 110 9.69 -7.73 -1.93
N PRO A 111 9.03 -7.72 -0.76
CA PRO A 111 9.03 -8.86 0.16
C PRO A 111 8.50 -10.17 -0.42
N ALA A 112 7.60 -10.12 -1.40
CA ALA A 112 7.07 -11.33 -2.05
C ALA A 112 8.03 -11.95 -3.08
N LEU A 113 9.10 -11.24 -3.44
CA LEU A 113 10.12 -11.66 -4.41
C LEU A 113 11.38 -12.19 -3.70
N GLU A 114 11.22 -13.20 -2.88
CA GLU A 114 12.32 -13.77 -2.10
C GLU A 114 13.28 -14.59 -2.97
N ARG A 115 12.74 -15.32 -3.93
CA ARG A 115 13.48 -16.22 -4.79
C ARG A 115 13.55 -15.71 -6.23
N PRO A 116 14.68 -15.92 -6.92
CA PRO A 116 14.80 -15.58 -8.34
C PRO A 116 13.68 -16.13 -9.23
N GLY A 117 13.23 -17.36 -8.93
CA GLY A 117 12.15 -18.02 -9.67
C GLY A 117 10.80 -17.34 -9.57
N ASP A 118 10.51 -16.66 -8.45
CA ASP A 118 9.25 -15.95 -8.25
C ASP A 118 9.15 -14.79 -9.26
N LEU A 119 10.21 -14.00 -9.38
CA LEU A 119 10.29 -12.91 -10.34
C LEU A 119 10.31 -13.42 -11.78
N ALA A 120 11.11 -14.45 -12.08
CA ALA A 120 11.18 -15.05 -13.40
C ALA A 120 9.82 -15.56 -13.89
N SER A 121 9.04 -16.18 -12.98
CA SER A 121 7.67 -16.63 -13.29
C SER A 121 6.74 -15.46 -13.62
N ILE A 122 6.81 -14.35 -12.89
CA ILE A 122 6.00 -13.17 -13.19
C ILE A 122 6.37 -12.59 -14.54
N LEU A 123 7.69 -12.38 -14.78
CA LEU A 123 8.21 -11.78 -16.01
C LEU A 123 7.88 -12.59 -17.25
N SER A 124 7.97 -13.93 -17.18
CA SER A 124 7.65 -14.81 -18.32
C SER A 124 6.17 -14.85 -18.71
N ASN A 125 5.29 -14.39 -17.83
CA ASN A 125 3.84 -14.30 -18.07
C ASN A 125 3.38 -12.91 -18.49
N LEU A 126 4.27 -11.91 -18.60
CA LEU A 126 3.94 -10.59 -19.11
C LEU A 126 3.66 -10.62 -20.61
N GLN A 127 2.70 -9.82 -21.02
CA GLN A 127 2.40 -9.56 -22.42
C GLN A 127 2.99 -8.21 -22.85
N GLU A 128 3.06 -7.97 -24.15
CA GLU A 128 3.55 -6.71 -24.68
C GLU A 128 2.74 -5.53 -24.16
N GLY A 129 3.44 -4.56 -23.59
CA GLY A 129 2.85 -3.37 -23.00
C GLY A 129 2.36 -3.51 -21.55
N ASP A 130 2.37 -4.73 -20.96
CA ASP A 130 1.97 -4.92 -19.57
C ASP A 130 2.79 -4.04 -18.62
N ILE A 131 2.17 -3.63 -17.53
CA ILE A 131 2.81 -2.88 -16.46
C ILE A 131 3.06 -3.82 -15.28
N LEU A 132 4.34 -4.01 -14.93
CA LEU A 132 4.72 -4.69 -13.69
C LEU A 132 4.92 -3.67 -12.58
N PHE A 133 4.06 -3.70 -11.56
CA PHE A 133 4.19 -2.87 -10.37
C PHE A 133 4.82 -3.64 -9.22
N ILE A 134 5.91 -3.11 -8.67
CA ILE A 134 6.59 -3.67 -7.49
C ILE A 134 6.55 -2.64 -6.36
N ASP A 135 5.70 -2.88 -5.36
CA ASP A 135 5.67 -2.05 -4.15
C ASP A 135 6.84 -2.42 -3.22
N GLU A 136 7.33 -1.44 -2.45
CA GLU A 136 8.50 -1.58 -1.57
C GLU A 136 9.70 -2.24 -2.29
N ILE A 137 9.99 -1.81 -3.53
CA ILE A 137 11.01 -2.41 -4.40
C ILE A 137 12.41 -2.44 -3.75
N HIS A 138 12.71 -1.56 -2.79
CA HIS A 138 13.96 -1.58 -2.02
C HIS A 138 14.12 -2.82 -1.11
N ARG A 139 13.08 -3.65 -0.98
CA ARG A 139 13.09 -4.89 -0.20
C ARG A 139 13.23 -6.15 -1.06
N ILE A 140 13.43 -5.99 -2.36
CA ILE A 140 13.68 -7.13 -3.26
C ILE A 140 14.98 -7.83 -2.85
N SER A 141 15.03 -9.16 -2.98
CA SER A 141 16.27 -9.91 -2.73
C SER A 141 17.33 -9.56 -3.78
N ARG A 142 18.61 -9.56 -3.39
CA ARG A 142 19.70 -9.23 -4.31
C ARG A 142 19.73 -10.12 -5.56
N GLN A 143 19.39 -11.40 -5.41
CA GLN A 143 19.34 -12.34 -6.51
C GLN A 143 18.20 -12.03 -7.50
N ALA A 144 17.03 -11.62 -7.00
CA ALA A 144 15.94 -11.18 -7.85
C ALA A 144 16.23 -9.82 -8.51
N GLU A 145 16.96 -8.94 -7.82
CA GLU A 145 17.40 -7.65 -8.36
C GLU A 145 18.32 -7.84 -9.59
N GLU A 146 19.22 -8.83 -9.56
CA GLU A 146 20.11 -9.15 -10.70
C GLU A 146 19.33 -9.61 -11.94
N ILE A 147 18.26 -10.40 -11.76
CA ILE A 147 17.35 -10.78 -12.84
C ILE A 147 16.63 -9.54 -13.39
N LEU A 148 16.22 -8.64 -12.51
CA LEU A 148 15.50 -7.43 -12.90
C LEU A 148 16.36 -6.52 -13.79
N TYR A 149 17.67 -6.46 -13.56
CA TYR A 149 18.58 -5.68 -14.42
C TYR A 149 18.53 -6.12 -15.88
N GLN A 150 18.63 -7.42 -16.13
CA GLN A 150 18.59 -7.98 -17.49
C GLN A 150 17.20 -7.80 -18.12
N ALA A 151 16.15 -8.01 -17.31
CA ALA A 151 14.78 -7.85 -17.77
C ALA A 151 14.46 -6.41 -18.18
N MET A 152 15.00 -5.41 -17.48
CA MET A 152 14.78 -3.99 -17.77
C MET A 152 15.59 -3.50 -18.99
N GLU A 153 16.81 -3.99 -19.20
CA GLU A 153 17.66 -3.51 -20.29
C GLU A 153 17.41 -4.24 -21.61
N ASP A 154 17.37 -5.58 -21.54
CA ASP A 154 17.41 -6.44 -22.73
C ASP A 154 16.08 -7.15 -23.01
N PHE A 155 15.06 -7.00 -22.17
CA PHE A 155 13.82 -7.78 -22.20
C PHE A 155 14.10 -9.28 -22.31
N ARG A 156 15.04 -9.76 -21.50
CA ARG A 156 15.38 -11.17 -21.40
C ARG A 156 15.84 -11.52 -19.99
N ILE A 157 15.78 -12.80 -19.65
CA ILE A 157 16.34 -13.34 -18.41
C ILE A 157 17.06 -14.65 -18.71
N ASP A 158 18.08 -14.96 -17.94
CA ASP A 158 18.78 -16.23 -18.01
C ASP A 158 18.23 -17.21 -16.99
N VAL A 159 17.62 -18.31 -17.45
CA VAL A 159 17.03 -19.34 -16.60
C VAL A 159 17.98 -20.53 -16.50
N MET A 160 18.39 -20.89 -15.28
CA MET A 160 19.20 -22.07 -15.03
C MET A 160 18.35 -23.34 -15.09
N VAL A 161 18.66 -24.24 -16.03
CA VAL A 161 17.99 -25.53 -16.17
C VAL A 161 18.95 -26.65 -15.80
N GLY A 162 18.53 -27.53 -14.87
CA GLY A 162 19.34 -28.61 -14.35
C GLY A 162 19.88 -28.33 -12.95
N LYS A 163 20.60 -29.31 -12.38
CA LYS A 163 21.25 -29.20 -11.07
C LYS A 163 22.71 -29.62 -11.14
N GLY A 164 23.57 -28.99 -10.36
CA GLY A 164 24.98 -29.33 -10.25
C GLY A 164 25.82 -28.86 -11.44
N PRO A 165 27.02 -29.49 -11.70
CA PRO A 165 27.98 -29.05 -12.72
C PRO A 165 27.45 -29.09 -14.16
N GLY A 166 26.34 -29.77 -14.44
CA GLY A 166 25.70 -29.87 -15.74
C GLY A 166 24.53 -28.88 -15.94
N ALA A 167 24.29 -27.94 -15.03
CA ALA A 167 23.29 -26.93 -15.20
C ALA A 167 23.63 -26.00 -16.36
N THR A 168 22.66 -25.74 -17.24
CA THR A 168 22.83 -24.88 -18.43
C THR A 168 21.97 -23.65 -18.28
N SER A 169 22.52 -22.48 -18.59
CA SER A 169 21.75 -21.24 -18.69
C SER A 169 21.07 -21.17 -20.06
N ILE A 170 19.74 -20.96 -20.02
CA ILE A 170 18.93 -20.77 -21.23
C ILE A 170 18.38 -19.36 -21.21
N PRO A 171 18.69 -18.52 -22.23
CA PRO A 171 18.10 -17.19 -22.33
C PRO A 171 16.61 -17.31 -22.70
N LEU A 172 15.75 -16.65 -21.91
CA LEU A 172 14.32 -16.52 -22.16
C LEU A 172 14.02 -15.07 -22.56
N SER A 173 13.52 -14.85 -23.77
CA SER A 173 13.05 -13.54 -24.21
C SER A 173 11.72 -13.18 -23.53
N LEU A 174 11.60 -11.94 -23.11
CA LEU A 174 10.41 -11.37 -22.49
C LEU A 174 9.69 -10.45 -23.48
N ALA A 175 8.39 -10.35 -23.36
CA ALA A 175 7.64 -9.29 -24.04
C ALA A 175 8.05 -7.91 -23.47
N PRO A 176 8.17 -6.85 -24.30
CA PRO A 176 8.42 -5.51 -23.81
C PRO A 176 7.37 -5.07 -22.80
N PHE A 177 7.81 -4.60 -21.63
CA PHE A 177 6.96 -4.21 -20.53
C PHE A 177 7.50 -2.93 -19.86
N THR A 178 6.67 -2.28 -19.06
CA THR A 178 7.10 -1.18 -18.19
C THR A 178 7.13 -1.64 -16.74
N LEU A 179 8.29 -1.48 -16.09
CA LEU A 179 8.40 -1.62 -14.63
C LEU A 179 8.01 -0.31 -13.96
N VAL A 180 7.06 -0.36 -13.03
CA VAL A 180 6.74 0.72 -12.10
C VAL A 180 7.17 0.30 -10.70
N GLY A 181 8.25 0.85 -10.19
CA GLY A 181 8.72 0.62 -8.84
C GLY A 181 8.16 1.66 -7.87
N ALA A 182 7.79 1.24 -6.66
CA ALA A 182 7.45 2.16 -5.58
C ALA A 182 8.35 1.91 -4.37
N THR A 183 8.81 2.99 -3.73
CA THR A 183 9.66 2.89 -2.54
C THR A 183 9.37 4.01 -1.55
N THR A 184 9.44 3.69 -0.28
CA THR A 184 9.47 4.69 0.81
C THR A 184 10.89 5.10 1.17
N ARG A 185 11.92 4.41 0.64
CA ARG A 185 13.33 4.56 1.00
C ARG A 185 14.22 4.50 -0.24
N ALA A 186 14.22 5.55 -1.06
CA ALA A 186 15.02 5.61 -2.29
C ALA A 186 16.52 5.40 -2.04
N GLY A 187 17.04 5.81 -0.88
CA GLY A 187 18.43 5.63 -0.51
C GLY A 187 18.86 4.17 -0.27
N LEU A 188 17.93 3.23 -0.16
CA LEU A 188 18.22 1.80 -0.04
C LEU A 188 18.28 1.09 -1.40
N LEU A 189 17.84 1.73 -2.48
CA LEU A 189 18.00 1.19 -3.82
C LEU A 189 19.46 1.25 -4.24
N THR A 190 19.94 0.18 -4.86
CA THR A 190 21.27 0.17 -5.47
C THR A 190 21.34 1.16 -6.62
N SER A 191 22.51 1.77 -6.85
CA SER A 191 22.70 2.66 -7.99
C SER A 191 22.38 1.98 -9.33
N PRO A 192 22.83 0.72 -9.59
CA PRO A 192 22.50 0.05 -10.83
C PRO A 192 20.99 -0.11 -11.08
N LEU A 193 20.19 -0.38 -10.06
CA LEU A 193 18.74 -0.45 -10.22
C LEU A 193 18.13 0.92 -10.50
N ARG A 194 18.58 1.94 -9.76
CA ARG A 194 18.06 3.31 -9.91
C ARG A 194 18.31 3.89 -11.29
N ASP A 195 19.52 3.66 -11.83
CA ASP A 195 19.94 4.22 -13.13
C ASP A 195 19.18 3.62 -14.33
N ARG A 196 18.45 2.51 -14.10
CA ARG A 196 17.61 1.85 -15.11
C ARG A 196 16.19 2.40 -15.20
N PHE A 197 15.81 3.28 -14.26
CA PHE A 197 14.53 3.97 -14.36
C PHE A 197 14.69 5.23 -15.21
N GLY A 198 13.96 5.31 -16.32
CA GLY A 198 13.96 6.49 -17.20
C GLY A 198 13.26 7.70 -16.60
N TYR A 199 12.33 7.46 -15.66
CA TYR A 199 11.66 8.53 -14.92
C TYR A 199 11.57 8.21 -13.42
N THR A 200 11.86 9.22 -12.59
CA THR A 200 11.68 9.13 -11.13
C THR A 200 10.75 10.25 -10.65
N GLY A 201 9.58 9.88 -10.16
CA GLY A 201 8.60 10.78 -9.54
C GLY A 201 8.74 10.78 -8.02
N TYR A 202 8.93 11.97 -7.45
CA TYR A 202 8.93 12.16 -5.99
C TYR A 202 7.55 12.63 -5.57
N VAL A 203 6.82 11.79 -4.81
CA VAL A 203 5.53 12.16 -4.22
C VAL A 203 5.75 12.70 -2.82
N ASP A 204 5.15 13.86 -2.55
CA ASP A 204 5.32 14.61 -1.32
C ASP A 204 4.00 14.69 -0.54
N PHE A 205 4.07 15.23 0.68
CA PHE A 205 2.88 15.48 1.48
C PHE A 205 1.94 16.45 0.78
N TYR A 206 0.65 16.25 1.00
CA TYR A 206 -0.42 17.06 0.44
C TYR A 206 -0.67 18.28 1.32
N GLU A 207 -1.02 19.40 0.69
CA GLU A 207 -1.53 20.56 1.38
C GLU A 207 -2.93 20.28 1.94
N VAL A 208 -3.35 21.09 2.93
CA VAL A 208 -4.66 20.88 3.58
C VAL A 208 -5.81 21.03 2.58
N GLU A 209 -5.71 22.00 1.68
CA GLU A 209 -6.69 22.28 0.63
C GLU A 209 -6.86 21.09 -0.33
N GLU A 210 -5.75 20.47 -0.73
CA GLU A 210 -5.77 19.27 -1.57
C GLU A 210 -6.43 18.07 -0.85
N LEU A 211 -6.19 17.94 0.46
CA LEU A 211 -6.84 16.92 1.29
C LEU A 211 -8.33 17.18 1.47
N GLU A 212 -8.76 18.43 1.56
CA GLU A 212 -10.18 18.79 1.56
C GLU A 212 -10.86 18.32 0.28
N GLU A 213 -10.26 18.57 -0.90
CA GLU A 213 -10.78 18.09 -2.18
C GLU A 213 -10.85 16.55 -2.24
N ILE A 214 -9.83 15.85 -1.72
CA ILE A 214 -9.82 14.39 -1.65
C ILE A 214 -10.94 13.88 -0.74
N ILE A 215 -11.17 14.51 0.41
CA ILE A 215 -12.24 14.16 1.35
C ILE A 215 -13.59 14.39 0.70
N ASP A 216 -13.81 15.53 0.05
CA ASP A 216 -15.06 15.85 -0.63
C ASP A 216 -15.37 14.85 -1.76
N ARG A 217 -14.36 14.47 -2.56
CA ARG A 217 -14.51 13.43 -3.57
C ARG A 217 -14.85 12.08 -2.94
N SER A 218 -14.13 11.71 -1.89
CA SER A 218 -14.35 10.43 -1.20
C SER A 218 -15.71 10.37 -0.53
N ALA A 219 -16.17 11.48 0.06
CA ALA A 219 -17.51 11.60 0.66
C ALA A 219 -18.62 11.41 -0.38
N LYS A 220 -18.46 12.00 -1.58
CA LYS A 220 -19.41 11.79 -2.70
C LYS A 220 -19.47 10.34 -3.16
N ILE A 221 -18.33 9.66 -3.25
CA ILE A 221 -18.27 8.24 -3.65
C ILE A 221 -18.92 7.34 -2.60
N LEU A 222 -18.76 7.67 -1.31
CA LEU A 222 -19.29 6.91 -0.17
C LEU A 222 -20.70 7.34 0.25
N ASP A 223 -21.32 8.30 -0.45
CA ASP A 223 -22.63 8.88 -0.12
C ASP A 223 -22.71 9.43 1.32
N ILE A 224 -21.66 10.19 1.71
CA ILE A 224 -21.54 10.80 3.05
C ILE A 224 -21.94 12.29 2.96
N ASP A 225 -22.91 12.72 3.79
CA ASP A 225 -23.30 14.15 3.94
C ASP A 225 -22.27 14.88 4.81
N ILE A 226 -21.33 15.57 4.16
CA ILE A 226 -20.29 16.34 4.83
C ILE A 226 -20.35 17.82 4.45
N ALA A 227 -20.31 18.69 5.48
CA ALA A 227 -20.15 20.12 5.26
C ALA A 227 -18.68 20.49 4.99
N PRO A 228 -18.37 21.57 4.24
CA PRO A 228 -17.00 22.03 4.01
C PRO A 228 -16.19 22.19 5.31
N SER A 229 -16.83 22.67 6.38
CA SER A 229 -16.17 22.81 7.69
C SER A 229 -15.84 21.46 8.35
N GLY A 230 -16.56 20.40 8.02
CA GLY A 230 -16.26 19.04 8.45
C GLY A 230 -15.08 18.45 7.68
N ALA A 231 -15.04 18.65 6.36
CA ALA A 231 -13.94 18.24 5.50
C ALA A 231 -12.62 18.94 5.92
N ALA A 232 -12.65 20.25 6.12
CA ALA A 232 -11.52 21.03 6.62
C ALA A 232 -10.97 20.53 7.97
N GLU A 233 -11.86 20.17 8.90
CA GLU A 233 -11.46 19.63 10.22
C GLU A 233 -10.78 18.27 10.09
N ILE A 234 -11.24 17.40 9.18
CA ILE A 234 -10.60 16.10 8.91
C ILE A 234 -9.28 16.30 8.18
N ALA A 235 -9.24 17.16 7.17
CA ALA A 235 -8.05 17.44 6.37
C ALA A 235 -6.89 17.95 7.23
N SER A 236 -7.15 18.93 8.11
CA SER A 236 -6.15 19.51 9.01
C SER A 236 -5.49 18.49 9.95
N ARG A 237 -6.17 17.38 10.25
CA ARG A 237 -5.65 16.30 11.11
C ARG A 237 -5.12 15.09 10.34
N SER A 238 -5.08 15.19 9.00
CA SER A 238 -4.66 14.08 8.13
C SER A 238 -3.16 14.05 7.85
N ARG A 239 -2.39 14.97 8.41
CA ARG A 239 -0.92 15.02 8.32
C ARG A 239 -0.41 14.89 6.88
N GLY A 240 -0.98 15.62 5.95
CA GLY A 240 -0.56 15.61 4.54
C GLY A 240 -0.79 14.28 3.80
N THR A 241 -1.57 13.34 4.36
CA THR A 241 -1.62 11.96 3.83
C THR A 241 -3.04 11.54 3.43
N PRO A 242 -3.32 11.31 2.12
CA PRO A 242 -4.63 10.86 1.62
C PRO A 242 -5.17 9.59 2.27
N ARG A 243 -4.29 8.61 2.55
CA ARG A 243 -4.69 7.38 3.24
C ARG A 243 -5.23 7.66 4.64
N ILE A 244 -4.59 8.59 5.37
CA ILE A 244 -5.05 9.00 6.70
C ILE A 244 -6.37 9.75 6.57
N ALA A 245 -6.49 10.70 5.62
CA ALA A 245 -7.70 11.47 5.37
C ALA A 245 -8.91 10.54 5.12
N ASN A 246 -8.79 9.58 4.23
CA ASN A 246 -9.83 8.60 3.95
C ASN A 246 -10.15 7.70 5.16
N ARG A 247 -9.13 7.32 5.93
CA ARG A 247 -9.33 6.55 7.17
C ARG A 247 -10.10 7.35 8.22
N LEU A 248 -9.74 8.62 8.41
CA LEU A 248 -10.42 9.52 9.35
C LEU A 248 -11.85 9.81 8.89
N LEU A 249 -12.09 10.05 7.59
CA LEU A 249 -13.43 10.24 7.03
C LEU A 249 -14.36 9.07 7.38
N ARG A 250 -13.91 7.84 7.18
CA ARG A 250 -14.70 6.64 7.51
C ARG A 250 -15.02 6.54 9.00
N ARG A 251 -14.06 6.83 9.88
CA ARG A 251 -14.28 6.85 11.34
C ARG A 251 -15.28 7.93 11.77
N VAL A 252 -15.18 9.12 11.15
CA VAL A 252 -16.10 10.22 11.40
C VAL A 252 -17.49 9.88 10.87
N ARG A 253 -17.64 9.22 9.73
CA ARG A 253 -18.90 8.68 9.20
C ARG A 253 -19.54 7.75 10.21
N ASP A 254 -18.82 6.72 10.68
CA ASP A 254 -19.35 5.74 11.62
C ASP A 254 -19.86 6.41 12.93
N TYR A 255 -19.17 7.43 13.40
CA TYR A 255 -19.63 8.24 14.53
C TYR A 255 -20.88 9.06 14.18
N ALA A 256 -20.92 9.68 13.00
CA ALA A 256 -22.03 10.52 12.58
C ALA A 256 -23.33 9.72 12.39
N ASP A 257 -23.23 8.53 11.82
CA ASP A 257 -24.37 7.62 11.63
C ASP A 257 -25.03 7.25 12.97
N VAL A 258 -24.23 7.05 14.01
CA VAL A 258 -24.72 6.65 15.31
C VAL A 258 -25.19 7.85 16.16
N ARG A 259 -24.51 9.01 16.07
CA ARG A 259 -24.69 10.12 17.03
C ARG A 259 -25.16 11.43 16.43
N SER A 260 -25.16 11.62 15.09
CA SER A 260 -25.51 12.90 14.46
C SER A 260 -26.43 12.80 13.24
N LYS A 261 -27.19 11.73 13.10
CA LYS A 261 -28.11 11.51 11.96
C LYS A 261 -27.40 11.54 10.58
N GLY A 262 -26.15 11.12 10.53
CA GLY A 262 -25.37 11.00 9.30
C GLY A 262 -24.70 12.28 8.78
N ARG A 263 -25.04 13.47 9.30
CA ARG A 263 -24.45 14.73 8.84
C ARG A 263 -23.16 15.06 9.60
N ILE A 264 -22.10 15.40 8.84
CA ILE A 264 -20.79 15.74 9.37
C ILE A 264 -20.52 17.25 9.21
N ASP A 265 -20.55 17.97 10.30
CA ASP A 265 -20.04 19.34 10.41
C ASP A 265 -18.74 19.36 11.25
N ARG A 266 -18.14 20.54 11.45
CA ARG A 266 -16.92 20.69 12.26
C ARG A 266 -17.08 20.13 13.68
N LYS A 267 -18.24 20.30 14.32
CA LYS A 267 -18.46 19.84 15.69
C LYS A 267 -18.52 18.32 15.77
N VAL A 268 -19.21 17.70 14.81
CA VAL A 268 -19.33 16.25 14.69
C VAL A 268 -17.94 15.65 14.37
N ALA A 269 -17.21 16.22 13.39
CA ALA A 269 -15.87 15.76 13.04
C ALA A 269 -14.92 15.82 14.25
N ARG A 270 -14.88 16.95 14.97
CA ARG A 270 -14.05 17.12 16.16
C ARG A 270 -14.42 16.16 17.29
N ALA A 271 -15.71 15.98 17.56
CA ALA A 271 -16.19 15.04 18.58
C ALA A 271 -15.84 13.59 18.22
N ALA A 272 -16.00 13.20 16.96
CA ALA A 272 -15.62 11.89 16.47
C ALA A 272 -14.11 11.65 16.63
N LEU A 273 -13.27 12.57 16.14
CA LEU A 273 -11.82 12.44 16.20
C LEU A 273 -11.30 12.36 17.64
N SER A 274 -11.95 13.07 18.57
CA SER A 274 -11.65 12.97 20.01
C SER A 274 -11.94 11.58 20.58
N VAL A 275 -13.01 10.90 20.13
CA VAL A 275 -13.32 9.51 20.54
C VAL A 275 -12.24 8.51 20.07
N TYR A 276 -11.57 8.82 18.95
CA TYR A 276 -10.47 8.01 18.42
C TYR A 276 -9.07 8.49 18.85
N ASP A 277 -9.00 9.33 19.91
CA ASP A 277 -7.75 9.87 20.47
C ASP A 277 -6.88 10.68 19.47
N VAL A 278 -7.48 11.20 18.40
CA VAL A 278 -6.80 12.07 17.43
C VAL A 278 -6.92 13.52 17.88
N ASP A 279 -5.78 14.16 18.17
CA ASP A 279 -5.75 15.55 18.64
C ASP A 279 -5.80 16.59 17.51
N ASP A 280 -5.63 17.88 17.87
CA ASP A 280 -5.70 18.99 16.91
C ASP A 280 -4.54 18.99 15.88
N LEU A 281 -3.43 18.31 16.17
CA LEU A 281 -2.31 18.10 15.24
C LEU A 281 -2.42 16.79 14.43
N GLY A 282 -3.48 16.01 14.65
CA GLY A 282 -3.64 14.71 14.01
C GLY A 282 -2.84 13.58 14.67
N LEU A 283 -2.26 13.83 15.86
CA LEU A 283 -1.49 12.83 16.58
C LEU A 283 -2.40 11.85 17.29
N ASP A 284 -2.13 10.56 17.10
CA ASP A 284 -2.81 9.50 17.80
C ASP A 284 -2.10 9.13 19.13
N ARG A 285 -2.63 8.13 19.84
CA ARG A 285 -2.09 7.70 21.13
C ARG A 285 -0.62 7.29 21.04
N LEU A 286 -0.24 6.62 19.94
CA LEU A 286 1.12 6.13 19.76
C LEU A 286 2.09 7.28 19.46
N ASP A 287 1.70 8.20 18.58
CA ASP A 287 2.49 9.40 18.28
C ASP A 287 2.80 10.19 19.56
N LYS A 288 1.78 10.38 20.40
CA LYS A 288 1.94 11.08 21.71
C LYS A 288 2.88 10.33 22.65
N ALA A 289 2.75 9.01 22.75
CA ALA A 289 3.63 8.21 23.60
C ALA A 289 5.10 8.30 23.16
N VAL A 290 5.35 8.31 21.85
CA VAL A 290 6.70 8.52 21.29
C VAL A 290 7.23 9.90 21.63
N LEU A 291 6.45 10.96 21.37
CA LEU A 291 6.85 12.34 21.65
C LEU A 291 7.08 12.56 23.16
N GLU A 292 6.18 12.06 24.02
CA GLU A 292 6.34 12.14 25.46
C GLU A 292 7.61 11.42 25.94
N THR A 293 7.91 10.26 25.35
CA THR A 293 9.13 9.51 25.67
C THR A 293 10.37 10.34 25.32
N ILE A 294 10.42 10.92 24.11
CA ILE A 294 11.54 11.75 23.67
C ILE A 294 11.71 12.98 24.58
N ILE A 295 10.62 13.68 24.87
CA ILE A 295 10.64 14.91 25.67
C ILE A 295 11.00 14.62 27.13
N ARG A 296 10.28 13.68 27.76
CA ARG A 296 10.38 13.46 29.21
C ARG A 296 11.57 12.60 29.62
N MET A 297 11.89 11.55 28.84
CA MET A 297 12.95 10.61 29.20
C MET A 297 14.32 11.00 28.62
N TYR A 298 14.33 11.72 27.49
CA TYR A 298 15.56 12.05 26.75
C TYR A 298 15.76 13.55 26.54
N ASN A 299 14.98 14.41 27.21
CA ASN A 299 15.09 15.90 27.18
C ASN A 299 15.06 16.49 25.74
N GLY A 300 14.30 15.87 24.82
CA GLY A 300 14.26 16.29 23.41
C GLY A 300 15.51 15.94 22.61
N GLY A 301 16.44 15.18 23.18
CA GLY A 301 17.71 14.81 22.54
C GLY A 301 17.57 13.63 21.60
N PRO A 302 18.61 13.35 20.81
CA PRO A 302 18.60 12.21 19.89
C PRO A 302 18.51 10.90 20.68
N VAL A 303 17.57 10.02 20.25
CA VAL A 303 17.38 8.70 20.85
C VAL A 303 17.26 7.64 19.76
N GLY A 304 17.84 6.46 20.00
CA GLY A 304 17.79 5.35 19.03
C GLY A 304 16.37 4.79 18.88
N LEU A 305 16.00 4.41 17.66
CA LEU A 305 14.69 3.87 17.34
C LEU A 305 14.31 2.65 18.20
N SER A 306 15.25 1.73 18.41
CA SER A 306 15.04 0.56 19.28
C SER A 306 14.76 0.93 20.74
N THR A 307 15.38 1.99 21.23
CA THR A 307 15.16 2.48 22.58
C THR A 307 13.77 3.08 22.75
N ILE A 308 13.30 3.86 21.76
CA ILE A 308 11.93 4.40 21.76
C ILE A 308 10.92 3.24 21.69
N ALA A 309 11.13 2.29 20.80
CA ALA A 309 10.23 1.14 20.61
C ALA A 309 10.03 0.35 21.91
N VAL A 310 11.10 0.05 22.63
CA VAL A 310 11.02 -0.60 23.94
C VAL A 310 10.27 0.28 24.97
N ALA A 311 10.53 1.58 24.98
CA ALA A 311 9.91 2.49 25.95
C ALA A 311 8.41 2.66 25.77
N VAL A 312 7.90 2.53 24.54
CA VAL A 312 6.46 2.63 24.22
C VAL A 312 5.77 1.26 24.08
N GLY A 313 6.53 0.15 24.19
CA GLY A 313 6.00 -1.22 24.15
C GLY A 313 5.65 -1.72 22.76
N GLU A 314 6.35 -1.23 21.72
CA GLU A 314 6.12 -1.56 20.31
C GLU A 314 7.37 -2.11 19.62
N GLU A 315 7.20 -2.74 18.46
CA GLU A 315 8.34 -3.19 17.65
C GLU A 315 8.98 -2.03 16.87
N PRO A 316 10.32 -1.99 16.71
CA PRO A 316 11.02 -0.90 16.00
C PRO A 316 10.56 -0.68 14.56
N VAL A 317 9.96 -1.67 13.92
CA VAL A 317 9.45 -1.61 12.53
C VAL A 317 8.25 -0.67 12.41
N SER A 318 7.43 -0.54 13.46
CA SER A 318 6.23 0.29 13.48
C SER A 318 6.51 1.80 13.37
N TYR A 319 7.75 2.24 13.69
CA TYR A 319 8.13 3.67 13.75
C TYR A 319 8.81 4.21 12.49
N THR A 320 9.04 3.42 11.50
CA THR A 320 9.68 3.90 10.26
C THR A 320 8.85 4.95 9.52
N HIS A 321 7.58 5.10 9.87
CA HIS A 321 6.68 6.12 9.35
C HIS A 321 6.77 7.48 10.05
N LEU A 322 7.29 7.53 11.28
CA LEU A 322 7.46 8.77 12.04
C LEU A 322 8.70 9.59 11.63
N ARG A 323 9.68 8.95 10.96
CA ARG A 323 10.88 9.64 10.47
C ARG A 323 10.66 10.62 9.31
N ALA A 324 9.47 10.66 8.75
CA ALA A 324 9.16 11.54 7.62
C ALA A 324 8.74 12.95 8.04
N HIS A 325 8.83 13.29 9.35
CA HIS A 325 8.42 14.58 9.90
C HIS A 325 9.51 15.32 10.68
N GLU A 326 10.79 14.96 10.50
CA GLU A 326 11.93 15.76 10.97
C GLU A 326 12.46 16.70 9.90
#